data_ccb9ff15f3230dcab02bc5f6008af23c
#
_entry.id   ccb9ff15f3230dcab02bc5f6008af23c
#
_cell.length_a   1.000
_cell.length_b   1.000
_cell.length_c   1.000
_cell.angle_alpha   90.00
_cell.angle_beta   90.00
_cell.angle_gamma   90.00
#
_symmetry.space_group_name_H-M   'P 1'
#
loop_
_entity.id
_entity.type
_entity.pdbx_description
1 polymer ?
#
loop_
_entity_poly.entity_id
_entity_poly.type
_entity_poly.pdbx_seq_one_letter_code
_entity_poly.pdbx_strand_id
1 'polypeptide(L)'
;MRKIEINTTCRKMLADVYTPVGIYLRLRDRFRDTILLESTDHHSSENSWSFICVNAIGGIEISSKESIEFKLPGQKPERIALKNANEIPQLLWGFMQKFDIQKSENKESKFAQGLFGYTTYDAVQFFDTVSLATQSSEPAAIPLMRYRLYQYVIAINHFKDELLICENKIYGVESDVAVVESLIRSKNVPAYPFQSKGEESANMSDDDYKVMVKKGIAGCHRGDVFQIVLSRRFQQKFMGDEFNVYRALRSINPSPYLFFFDYGDYKLMGSSPEAQLVIQNGKAVVHPIAGTFRRTGNDEADKLAAESLLKDAKENAEHVMLVDLARNDLSRVCDEVTVAYYRQIQYFSHVIHMVSEVTGKVRDGSNPFELIAKTFPAGTLSGAPKFKAMELIDAYEPTARSYYGGAIGFMGFDDSCNHAIMIRTFLSKNNTLTYQAGAGVVVASNPESELQEVNNKLGALKKAIEMAETL
;
A
#
# COMPACT_ATOMS: atom_id res chain seq x y z
N MET A 1 16.21 -27.81 -8.93
CA MET A 1 16.91 -26.68 -9.60
C MET A 1 17.92 -26.08 -8.63
N ARG A 2 19.10 -25.65 -9.12
CA ARG A 2 20.06 -24.92 -8.27
C ARG A 2 19.44 -23.58 -7.92
N LYS A 3 19.47 -23.20 -6.63
CA LYS A 3 18.97 -21.89 -6.18
C LYS A 3 19.89 -20.78 -6.70
N ILE A 4 19.32 -19.60 -6.88
CA ILE A 4 20.06 -18.38 -7.26
C ILE A 4 20.61 -17.76 -5.99
N GLU A 5 21.93 -17.75 -5.86
CA GLU A 5 22.59 -17.16 -4.69
C GLU A 5 22.55 -15.63 -4.78
N ILE A 6 22.11 -14.98 -3.70
CA ILE A 6 22.14 -13.52 -3.52
C ILE A 6 23.11 -13.20 -2.39
N ASN A 7 24.17 -12.48 -2.73
CA ASN A 7 25.11 -11.92 -1.75
C ASN A 7 24.87 -10.40 -1.65
N THR A 8 24.28 -9.96 -0.56
CA THR A 8 23.99 -8.54 -0.34
C THR A 8 25.13 -7.85 0.37
N THR A 9 25.74 -6.84 -0.28
CA THR A 9 26.76 -5.99 0.30
C THR A 9 26.23 -4.59 0.49
N CYS A 10 26.53 -3.94 1.63
CA CYS A 10 26.09 -2.58 1.91
C CYS A 10 27.30 -1.66 2.11
N ARG A 11 27.26 -0.49 1.48
CA ARG A 11 28.22 0.62 1.68
C ARG A 11 27.54 1.71 2.49
N LYS A 12 28.21 2.15 3.55
CA LYS A 12 27.69 3.18 4.45
C LYS A 12 28.26 4.56 4.08
N MET A 13 27.39 5.57 4.13
CA MET A 13 27.70 6.98 3.93
C MET A 13 26.96 7.82 4.98
N LEU A 14 27.45 9.04 5.23
CA LEU A 14 26.73 10.05 6.01
C LEU A 14 25.57 10.62 5.17
N ALA A 15 24.40 10.78 5.77
CA ALA A 15 23.17 11.22 5.08
C ALA A 15 22.79 12.69 5.34
N ASP A 16 23.55 13.42 6.15
CA ASP A 16 23.24 14.77 6.66
C ASP A 16 22.91 15.82 5.59
N VAL A 17 23.44 15.63 4.35
CA VAL A 17 23.21 16.54 3.21
C VAL A 17 22.28 15.93 2.15
N TYR A 18 21.68 14.78 2.41
CA TYR A 18 20.85 14.06 1.46
C TYR A 18 19.40 13.92 1.95
N THR A 19 18.47 14.10 1.01
CA THR A 19 17.04 13.78 1.26
C THR A 19 16.62 12.63 0.37
N PRO A 20 15.66 11.79 0.81
CA PRO A 20 15.12 10.70 -0.02
C PRO A 20 14.63 11.19 -1.38
N VAL A 21 13.85 12.28 -1.39
CA VAL A 21 13.36 12.93 -2.61
C VAL A 21 14.51 13.39 -3.52
N GLY A 22 15.54 14.04 -2.94
CA GLY A 22 16.70 14.52 -3.71
C GLY A 22 17.50 13.38 -4.34
N ILE A 23 17.68 12.27 -3.62
CA ILE A 23 18.35 11.07 -4.17
C ILE A 23 17.47 10.43 -5.25
N TYR A 24 16.16 10.26 -5.00
CA TYR A 24 15.25 9.69 -5.98
C TYR A 24 15.25 10.46 -7.30
N LEU A 25 15.19 11.79 -7.26
CA LEU A 25 15.26 12.66 -8.44
C LEU A 25 16.55 12.49 -9.25
N ARG A 26 17.68 12.19 -8.61
CA ARG A 26 18.97 11.97 -9.30
C ARG A 26 19.04 10.58 -9.97
N LEU A 27 18.28 9.61 -9.48
CA LEU A 27 18.35 8.21 -9.92
C LEU A 27 17.26 7.87 -10.93
N ARG A 28 16.03 8.39 -10.78
CA ARG A 28 14.84 7.97 -11.52
C ARG A 28 14.97 8.06 -13.05
N ASP A 29 15.69 9.06 -13.58
CA ASP A 29 15.85 9.25 -15.02
C ASP A 29 16.91 8.30 -15.63
N ARG A 30 17.65 7.57 -14.78
CA ARG A 30 18.71 6.63 -15.19
C ARG A 30 18.29 5.17 -15.11
N PHE A 31 17.27 4.90 -14.31
CA PHE A 31 16.78 3.54 -14.07
C PHE A 31 15.30 3.44 -14.39
N ARG A 32 14.88 2.25 -14.80
CA ARG A 32 13.45 1.91 -14.95
C ARG A 32 12.97 1.14 -13.73
N ASP A 33 11.65 1.09 -13.55
CA ASP A 33 11.02 0.41 -12.41
C ASP A 33 11.64 0.89 -11.09
N THR A 34 11.49 2.18 -10.77
CA THR A 34 12.06 2.78 -9.56
C THR A 34 11.03 2.94 -8.46
N ILE A 35 11.47 2.85 -7.22
CA ILE A 35 10.59 2.98 -6.05
C ILE A 35 11.20 3.96 -5.05
N LEU A 36 10.32 4.76 -4.43
CA LEU A 36 10.59 5.51 -3.22
C LEU A 36 9.57 5.12 -2.16
N LEU A 37 10.05 4.65 -1.01
CA LEU A 37 9.25 4.38 0.19
C LEU A 37 9.77 5.25 1.33
N GLU A 38 8.87 5.92 2.05
CA GLU A 38 9.23 6.74 3.20
C GLU A 38 8.27 6.46 4.37
N SER A 39 8.75 6.66 5.58
CA SER A 39 7.93 6.65 6.79
C SER A 39 8.11 7.95 7.54
N THR A 40 7.01 8.56 7.92
CA THR A 40 7.00 9.75 8.78
C THR A 40 6.45 9.44 10.17
N ASP A 41 6.59 8.19 10.60
CA ASP A 41 6.14 7.77 11.93
C ASP A 41 7.00 8.42 13.00
N HIS A 42 6.43 9.41 13.69
CA HIS A 42 7.07 10.14 14.78
C HIS A 42 7.09 9.36 16.09
N HIS A 43 6.39 8.22 16.20
CA HIS A 43 6.32 7.42 17.42
C HIS A 43 7.48 6.44 17.59
N SER A 44 8.25 6.16 16.52
CA SER A 44 9.45 5.32 16.59
C SER A 44 10.63 6.00 15.88
N SER A 45 11.17 7.05 16.50
CA SER A 45 12.29 7.84 15.94
C SER A 45 13.49 6.96 15.52
N GLU A 46 13.79 5.89 16.25
CA GLU A 46 14.89 4.98 15.95
C GLU A 46 14.69 4.13 14.67
N ASN A 47 13.44 3.90 14.26
CA ASN A 47 13.08 3.05 13.13
C ASN A 47 12.55 3.83 11.91
N SER A 48 12.81 5.13 11.85
CA SER A 48 12.40 5.96 10.71
C SER A 48 13.37 5.75 9.54
N TRP A 49 12.93 4.97 8.55
CA TRP A 49 13.69 4.65 7.35
C TRP A 49 12.98 5.10 6.09
N SER A 50 13.77 5.52 5.09
CA SER A 50 13.32 5.66 3.70
C SER A 50 14.11 4.73 2.80
N PHE A 51 13.46 4.20 1.76
CA PHE A 51 14.07 3.28 0.81
C PHE A 51 13.89 3.78 -0.61
N ILE A 52 14.97 3.71 -1.41
CA ILE A 52 14.94 3.97 -2.84
C ILE A 52 15.45 2.71 -3.53
N CYS A 53 14.62 2.11 -4.39
CA CYS A 53 14.95 0.89 -5.11
C CYS A 53 15.14 1.22 -6.58
N VAL A 54 16.25 0.78 -7.16
CA VAL A 54 16.56 0.99 -8.59
C VAL A 54 17.17 -0.25 -9.22
N ASN A 55 17.03 -0.37 -10.54
CA ASN A 55 17.46 -1.49 -11.35
C ASN A 55 16.76 -2.81 -10.99
N ALA A 56 15.52 -2.98 -11.46
CA ALA A 56 14.75 -4.22 -11.29
C ALA A 56 15.35 -5.36 -12.12
N ILE A 57 15.96 -6.34 -11.45
CA ILE A 57 16.67 -7.48 -12.06
C ILE A 57 15.83 -8.74 -12.17
N GLY A 58 14.72 -8.81 -11.47
CA GLY A 58 13.82 -9.96 -11.47
C GLY A 58 12.44 -9.60 -10.92
N GLY A 59 11.51 -10.54 -10.93
CA GLY A 59 10.20 -10.33 -10.34
C GLY A 59 9.09 -11.21 -10.89
N ILE A 60 7.90 -10.90 -10.44
CA ILE A 60 6.67 -11.60 -10.80
C ILE A 60 5.64 -10.58 -11.25
N GLU A 61 4.85 -10.94 -12.26
CA GLU A 61 3.74 -10.15 -12.73
C GLU A 61 2.53 -11.03 -13.10
N ILE A 62 1.36 -10.59 -12.67
CA ILE A 62 0.09 -11.22 -12.99
C ILE A 62 -0.81 -10.15 -13.58
N SER A 63 -0.99 -10.19 -14.89
CA SER A 63 -1.80 -9.21 -15.63
C SER A 63 -3.23 -9.70 -15.88
N SER A 64 -3.48 -11.01 -15.79
CA SER A 64 -4.79 -11.63 -15.99
C SER A 64 -4.94 -12.90 -15.16
N LYS A 65 -6.15 -13.47 -15.14
CA LYS A 65 -6.42 -14.78 -14.51
C LYS A 65 -5.82 -15.97 -15.28
N GLU A 66 -5.27 -15.74 -16.47
CA GLU A 66 -4.86 -16.81 -17.39
C GLU A 66 -3.38 -17.11 -17.34
N SER A 67 -2.55 -16.14 -16.92
CA SER A 67 -1.11 -16.31 -16.96
C SER A 67 -0.37 -15.50 -15.90
N ILE A 68 0.75 -16.06 -15.47
CA ILE A 68 1.73 -15.41 -14.61
C ILE A 68 3.07 -15.31 -15.37
N GLU A 69 3.75 -14.20 -15.23
CA GLU A 69 5.06 -13.96 -15.80
C GLU A 69 6.11 -13.93 -14.70
N PHE A 70 7.15 -14.72 -14.86
CA PHE A 70 8.33 -14.75 -14.00
C PHE A 70 9.54 -14.22 -14.74
N LYS A 71 10.31 -13.36 -14.09
CA LYS A 71 11.63 -12.93 -14.57
C LYS A 71 12.68 -13.25 -13.52
N LEU A 72 13.59 -14.17 -13.83
CA LEU A 72 14.77 -14.43 -13.02
C LEU A 72 15.93 -13.52 -13.45
N PRO A 73 16.85 -13.14 -12.53
CA PRO A 73 18.01 -12.34 -12.87
C PRO A 73 18.84 -12.96 -14.00
N GLY A 74 19.23 -12.13 -14.99
CA GLY A 74 19.99 -12.58 -16.15
C GLY A 74 19.24 -13.44 -17.16
N GLN A 75 17.94 -13.71 -16.96
CA GLN A 75 17.13 -14.55 -17.82
C GLN A 75 16.02 -13.75 -18.54
N LYS A 76 15.52 -14.29 -19.65
CA LYS A 76 14.32 -13.76 -20.31
C LYS A 76 13.08 -14.05 -19.45
N PRO A 77 12.07 -13.16 -19.46
CA PRO A 77 10.81 -13.45 -18.82
C PRO A 77 10.17 -14.75 -19.35
N GLU A 78 9.64 -15.54 -18.44
CA GLU A 78 8.90 -16.77 -18.74
C GLU A 78 7.44 -16.57 -18.37
N ARG A 79 6.52 -16.83 -19.30
CA ARG A 79 5.08 -16.76 -19.06
C ARG A 79 4.53 -18.18 -18.95
N ILE A 80 3.80 -18.43 -17.86
CA ILE A 80 3.19 -19.73 -17.55
C ILE A 80 1.68 -19.54 -17.52
N ALA A 81 0.95 -20.42 -18.21
CA ALA A 81 -0.51 -20.47 -18.13
C ALA A 81 -0.96 -20.93 -16.72
N LEU A 82 -1.90 -20.21 -16.14
CA LEU A 82 -2.51 -20.58 -14.87
C LEU A 82 -3.59 -21.63 -15.13
N LYS A 83 -3.49 -22.77 -14.46
CA LYS A 83 -4.51 -23.81 -14.50
C LYS A 83 -5.63 -23.53 -13.49
N ASN A 84 -5.25 -22.96 -12.34
CA ASN A 84 -6.15 -22.60 -11.27
C ASN A 84 -5.63 -21.31 -10.62
N ALA A 85 -6.48 -20.28 -10.55
CA ALA A 85 -6.13 -19.01 -9.95
C ALA A 85 -5.75 -19.12 -8.46
N ASN A 86 -6.30 -20.08 -7.73
CA ASN A 86 -6.01 -20.30 -6.31
C ASN A 86 -4.58 -20.80 -6.04
N GLU A 87 -3.82 -21.18 -7.09
CA GLU A 87 -2.40 -21.57 -6.96
C GLU A 87 -1.45 -20.37 -6.84
N ILE A 88 -1.94 -19.14 -7.05
CA ILE A 88 -1.12 -17.92 -7.06
C ILE A 88 -0.28 -17.76 -5.78
N PRO A 89 -0.81 -17.89 -4.55
CA PRO A 89 0.01 -17.76 -3.33
C PRO A 89 1.18 -18.77 -3.31
N GLN A 90 0.93 -20.00 -3.75
CA GLN A 90 1.96 -21.04 -3.81
C GLN A 90 3.01 -20.76 -4.92
N LEU A 91 2.59 -20.24 -6.06
CA LEU A 91 3.49 -19.86 -7.15
C LEU A 91 4.39 -18.68 -6.76
N LEU A 92 3.83 -17.67 -6.06
CA LEU A 92 4.58 -16.54 -5.53
C LEU A 92 5.65 -17.00 -4.52
N TRP A 93 5.26 -17.82 -3.57
CA TRP A 93 6.21 -18.38 -2.60
C TRP A 93 7.25 -19.28 -3.27
N GLY A 94 6.82 -20.16 -4.18
CA GLY A 94 7.73 -20.99 -4.97
C GLY A 94 8.74 -20.18 -5.78
N PHE A 95 8.39 -18.97 -6.23
CA PHE A 95 9.34 -18.06 -6.85
C PHE A 95 10.38 -17.55 -5.84
N MET A 96 9.96 -17.12 -4.65
CA MET A 96 10.88 -16.65 -3.60
C MET A 96 11.83 -17.77 -3.16
N GLN A 97 11.36 -19.02 -3.08
CA GLN A 97 12.17 -20.17 -2.72
C GLN A 97 13.25 -20.54 -3.77
N LYS A 98 13.21 -19.93 -4.97
CA LYS A 98 14.30 -20.09 -5.97
C LYS A 98 15.57 -19.33 -5.58
N PHE A 99 15.51 -18.44 -4.61
CA PHE A 99 16.65 -17.64 -4.14
C PHE A 99 17.26 -18.25 -2.88
N ASP A 100 18.58 -18.15 -2.76
CA ASP A 100 19.36 -18.52 -1.59
C ASP A 100 20.12 -17.30 -1.08
N ILE A 101 19.68 -16.81 0.07
CA ILE A 101 20.20 -15.58 0.64
C ILE A 101 21.41 -15.88 1.50
N GLN A 102 22.58 -15.43 1.07
CA GLN A 102 23.81 -15.59 1.83
C GLN A 102 23.76 -14.72 3.09
N LYS A 103 24.22 -15.29 4.22
CA LYS A 103 24.31 -14.56 5.47
C LYS A 103 25.21 -13.33 5.31
N SER A 104 24.68 -12.17 5.66
CA SER A 104 25.42 -10.91 5.71
C SER A 104 25.77 -10.58 7.17
N GLU A 105 26.95 -10.01 7.39
CA GLU A 105 27.37 -9.47 8.70
C GLU A 105 26.55 -8.21 9.05
N ASN A 106 26.08 -7.50 8.04
CA ASN A 106 25.27 -6.29 8.21
C ASN A 106 23.78 -6.66 8.34
N LYS A 107 23.18 -6.36 9.49
CA LYS A 107 21.76 -6.63 9.75
C LYS A 107 20.83 -5.82 8.83
N GLU A 108 21.24 -4.63 8.41
CA GLU A 108 20.50 -3.75 7.53
C GLU A 108 20.42 -4.27 6.08
N SER A 109 21.25 -5.26 5.70
CA SER A 109 21.17 -5.92 4.38
C SER A 109 19.78 -6.53 4.12
N LYS A 110 19.04 -6.89 5.15
CA LYS A 110 17.67 -7.41 5.06
C LYS A 110 16.72 -6.50 4.30
N PHE A 111 16.92 -5.18 4.36
CA PHE A 111 16.09 -4.21 3.62
C PHE A 111 16.14 -4.37 2.10
N ALA A 112 17.23 -4.94 1.58
CA ALA A 112 17.38 -5.22 0.15
C ALA A 112 16.99 -6.65 -0.24
N GLN A 113 16.80 -7.53 0.75
CA GLN A 113 16.58 -8.97 0.55
C GLN A 113 15.10 -9.30 0.46
N GLY A 114 14.45 -8.94 -0.65
CA GLY A 114 13.03 -9.21 -0.85
C GLY A 114 12.49 -8.62 -2.15
N LEU A 115 11.20 -8.73 -2.29
CA LEU A 115 10.43 -8.22 -3.41
C LEU A 115 9.65 -6.99 -2.99
N PHE A 116 9.65 -5.95 -3.82
CA PHE A 116 8.85 -4.76 -3.64
C PHE A 116 7.76 -4.72 -4.71
N GLY A 117 6.54 -4.39 -4.31
CA GLY A 117 5.46 -4.39 -5.27
C GLY A 117 4.09 -4.15 -4.67
N TYR A 118 3.08 -4.55 -5.43
CA TYR A 118 1.69 -4.36 -5.03
C TYR A 118 0.79 -5.50 -5.47
N THR A 119 -0.36 -5.58 -4.83
CA THR A 119 -1.50 -6.43 -5.14
C THR A 119 -2.73 -5.54 -5.25
N THR A 120 -3.42 -5.52 -6.40
CA THR A 120 -4.66 -4.76 -6.56
C THR A 120 -5.80 -5.37 -5.75
N TYR A 121 -6.85 -4.58 -5.45
CA TYR A 121 -8.06 -5.09 -4.82
C TYR A 121 -8.67 -6.26 -5.60
N ASP A 122 -8.69 -6.13 -6.92
CA ASP A 122 -9.32 -7.11 -7.81
C ASP A 122 -8.58 -8.46 -7.83
N ALA A 123 -7.33 -8.51 -7.34
CA ALA A 123 -6.58 -9.76 -7.16
C ALA A 123 -7.16 -10.65 -6.05
N VAL A 124 -8.12 -10.18 -5.26
CA VAL A 124 -8.83 -11.02 -4.27
C VAL A 124 -9.40 -12.29 -4.88
N GLN A 125 -9.75 -12.27 -6.17
CA GLN A 125 -10.24 -13.43 -6.92
C GLN A 125 -9.23 -14.59 -7.03
N PHE A 126 -7.96 -14.35 -6.68
CA PHE A 126 -6.93 -15.39 -6.54
C PHE A 126 -6.87 -15.97 -5.12
N PHE A 127 -7.52 -15.34 -4.17
CA PHE A 127 -7.40 -15.62 -2.73
C PHE A 127 -8.70 -16.14 -2.13
N ASP A 128 -9.83 -15.87 -2.78
CA ASP A 128 -11.15 -16.26 -2.35
C ASP A 128 -12.01 -16.71 -3.53
N THR A 129 -13.14 -17.32 -3.25
CA THR A 129 -14.11 -17.79 -4.27
C THR A 129 -14.99 -16.67 -4.83
N VAL A 130 -14.81 -15.44 -4.40
CA VAL A 130 -15.53 -14.26 -4.91
C VAL A 130 -15.24 -14.05 -6.39
N SER A 131 -16.28 -13.81 -7.17
CA SER A 131 -16.18 -13.45 -8.58
C SER A 131 -16.60 -11.99 -8.76
N LEU A 132 -15.70 -11.17 -9.32
CA LEU A 132 -15.97 -9.77 -9.60
C LEU A 132 -16.36 -9.63 -11.08
N ALA A 133 -17.65 -9.38 -11.33
CA ALA A 133 -18.21 -9.28 -12.67
C ALA A 133 -17.81 -7.98 -13.39
N THR A 134 -17.72 -6.88 -12.63
CA THR A 134 -17.35 -5.55 -13.15
C THR A 134 -15.94 -5.55 -13.74
N GLN A 135 -15.02 -6.34 -13.17
CA GLN A 135 -13.68 -6.50 -13.70
C GLN A 135 -13.64 -7.25 -15.05
N SER A 136 -14.61 -8.12 -15.28
CA SER A 136 -14.65 -8.93 -16.51
C SER A 136 -15.09 -8.12 -17.74
N SER A 137 -15.68 -6.94 -17.55
CA SER A 137 -16.21 -6.08 -18.62
C SER A 137 -15.19 -5.08 -19.18
N GLU A 138 -14.12 -4.77 -18.44
CA GLU A 138 -13.06 -3.84 -18.86
C GLU A 138 -11.67 -4.44 -18.63
N PRO A 139 -10.71 -4.23 -19.56
CA PRO A 139 -9.32 -4.63 -19.32
C PRO A 139 -8.78 -3.97 -18.08
N ALA A 140 -8.05 -4.72 -17.25
CA ALA A 140 -7.37 -4.17 -16.09
C ALA A 140 -6.44 -3.03 -16.51
N ALA A 141 -6.58 -1.88 -15.88
CA ALA A 141 -5.78 -0.69 -16.19
C ALA A 141 -4.28 -0.92 -15.92
N ILE A 142 -3.96 -1.76 -14.93
CA ILE A 142 -2.61 -2.15 -14.51
C ILE A 142 -2.60 -3.65 -14.18
N PRO A 143 -1.43 -4.32 -14.13
CA PRO A 143 -1.33 -5.69 -13.67
C PRO A 143 -2.02 -5.89 -12.31
N LEU A 144 -2.66 -7.04 -12.13
CA LEU A 144 -3.34 -7.38 -10.87
C LEU A 144 -2.36 -7.51 -9.70
N MET A 145 -1.16 -8.00 -9.99
CA MET A 145 -0.05 -8.07 -9.03
C MET A 145 1.27 -7.82 -9.76
N ARG A 146 2.16 -7.05 -9.14
CA ARG A 146 3.51 -6.85 -9.66
C ARG A 146 4.48 -6.69 -8.49
N TYR A 147 5.47 -7.60 -8.42
CA TYR A 147 6.55 -7.58 -7.44
C TYR A 147 7.90 -7.66 -8.16
N ARG A 148 8.86 -6.85 -7.74
CA ARG A 148 10.20 -6.73 -8.34
C ARG A 148 11.30 -6.97 -7.33
N LEU A 149 12.37 -7.66 -7.76
CA LEU A 149 13.65 -7.77 -7.08
C LEU A 149 14.57 -6.69 -7.62
N TYR A 150 15.11 -5.87 -6.73
CA TYR A 150 16.01 -4.77 -7.10
C TYR A 150 17.46 -5.11 -6.84
N GLN A 151 18.35 -4.69 -7.75
CA GLN A 151 19.79 -4.81 -7.56
C GLN A 151 20.28 -3.85 -6.48
N TYR A 152 19.81 -2.61 -6.50
CA TYR A 152 20.20 -1.60 -5.54
C TYR A 152 19.03 -1.13 -4.70
N VAL A 153 19.23 -1.14 -3.37
CA VAL A 153 18.33 -0.54 -2.39
C VAL A 153 19.14 0.45 -1.56
N ILE A 154 18.79 1.72 -1.68
CA ILE A 154 19.36 2.81 -0.90
C ILE A 154 18.46 3.00 0.32
N ALA A 155 18.98 2.75 1.52
CA ALA A 155 18.25 2.91 2.78
C ALA A 155 18.81 4.12 3.55
N ILE A 156 17.91 5.01 4.01
CA ILE A 156 18.27 6.20 4.78
C ILE A 156 17.64 6.09 6.15
N ASN A 157 18.50 6.08 7.18
CA ASN A 157 18.07 6.18 8.56
C ASN A 157 18.02 7.66 8.98
N HIS A 158 16.81 8.18 9.21
CA HIS A 158 16.62 9.60 9.55
C HIS A 158 17.06 9.96 10.97
N PHE A 159 17.11 8.97 11.86
CA PHE A 159 17.51 9.19 13.25
C PHE A 159 19.05 9.26 13.42
N LYS A 160 19.76 8.45 12.61
CA LYS A 160 21.23 8.32 12.69
C LYS A 160 21.97 9.11 11.63
N ASP A 161 21.26 9.80 10.72
CA ASP A 161 21.83 10.43 9.52
C ASP A 161 22.73 9.46 8.73
N GLU A 162 22.29 8.21 8.59
CA GLU A 162 23.02 7.17 7.90
C GLU A 162 22.36 6.84 6.55
N LEU A 163 23.17 6.71 5.51
CA LEU A 163 22.77 6.23 4.19
C LEU A 163 23.52 4.93 3.90
N LEU A 164 22.77 3.91 3.52
CA LEU A 164 23.29 2.62 3.10
C LEU A 164 22.97 2.40 1.63
N ILE A 165 23.96 2.06 0.81
CA ILE A 165 23.79 1.59 -0.55
C ILE A 165 23.95 0.07 -0.50
N CYS A 166 22.85 -0.67 -0.50
CA CYS A 166 22.84 -2.13 -0.51
C CYS A 166 22.75 -2.63 -1.95
N GLU A 167 23.64 -3.54 -2.33
CA GLU A 167 23.67 -4.18 -3.64
C GLU A 167 23.45 -5.68 -3.50
N ASN A 168 22.44 -6.22 -4.18
CA ASN A 168 22.19 -7.63 -4.35
C ASN A 168 23.07 -8.17 -5.51
N LYS A 169 24.19 -8.76 -5.15
CA LYS A 169 25.12 -9.40 -6.12
C LYS A 169 24.66 -10.78 -6.49
N ILE A 170 24.47 -10.98 -7.78
CA ILE A 170 24.01 -12.25 -8.36
C ILE A 170 24.97 -12.60 -9.51
N TYR A 171 25.34 -13.88 -9.62
CA TYR A 171 26.21 -14.33 -10.70
C TYR A 171 25.59 -14.02 -12.08
N GLY A 172 26.40 -13.40 -12.95
CA GLY A 172 25.96 -13.01 -14.30
C GLY A 172 25.20 -11.68 -14.37
N VAL A 173 25.07 -10.94 -13.26
CA VAL A 173 24.54 -9.57 -13.22
C VAL A 173 25.71 -8.62 -12.93
N GLU A 174 25.96 -7.68 -13.85
CA GLU A 174 27.02 -6.69 -13.70
C GLU A 174 26.73 -5.71 -12.58
N SER A 175 27.80 -5.19 -11.96
CA SER A 175 27.70 -4.22 -10.85
C SER A 175 28.02 -2.81 -11.34
N ASP A 176 27.06 -1.91 -11.19
CA ASP A 176 27.19 -0.47 -11.47
C ASP A 176 27.13 0.38 -10.18
N VAL A 177 27.46 -0.21 -9.02
CA VAL A 177 27.34 0.47 -7.72
C VAL A 177 28.14 1.78 -7.66
N ALA A 178 29.26 1.89 -8.36
CA ALA A 178 30.05 3.13 -8.46
C ALA A 178 29.27 4.23 -9.21
N VAL A 179 28.49 3.85 -10.23
CA VAL A 179 27.62 4.79 -10.97
C VAL A 179 26.49 5.26 -10.05
N VAL A 180 25.84 4.35 -9.31
CA VAL A 180 24.79 4.70 -8.34
C VAL A 180 25.34 5.68 -7.30
N GLU A 181 26.51 5.40 -6.71
CA GLU A 181 27.15 6.28 -5.73
C GLU A 181 27.49 7.66 -6.34
N SER A 182 28.02 7.71 -7.56
CA SER A 182 28.33 8.95 -8.27
C SER A 182 27.07 9.79 -8.51
N LEU A 183 25.96 9.17 -8.90
CA LEU A 183 24.67 9.85 -9.09
C LEU A 183 24.13 10.41 -7.78
N ILE A 184 24.21 9.66 -6.68
CA ILE A 184 23.79 10.13 -5.35
C ILE A 184 24.60 11.38 -4.95
N ARG A 185 25.91 11.41 -5.24
CA ARG A 185 26.81 12.54 -4.94
C ARG A 185 26.66 13.71 -5.91
N SER A 186 25.94 13.54 -7.02
CA SER A 186 25.73 14.61 -8.01
C SER A 186 25.02 15.80 -7.39
N LYS A 187 25.39 17.01 -7.82
CA LYS A 187 24.69 18.24 -7.43
C LYS A 187 23.45 18.52 -8.26
N ASN A 188 23.31 17.86 -9.43
CA ASN A 188 22.17 18.06 -10.31
C ASN A 188 20.95 17.29 -9.79
N VAL A 189 19.87 18.01 -9.57
CA VAL A 189 18.58 17.46 -9.20
C VAL A 189 17.60 17.82 -10.31
N PRO A 190 17.26 16.89 -11.23
CA PRO A 190 16.31 17.16 -12.30
C PRO A 190 14.92 17.46 -11.71
N ALA A 191 14.33 18.59 -12.12
CA ALA A 191 12.98 18.98 -11.75
C ALA A 191 12.21 19.37 -13.01
N TYR A 192 10.99 18.89 -13.14
CA TYR A 192 10.13 19.15 -14.26
C TYR A 192 8.81 19.73 -13.76
N PRO A 193 8.19 20.67 -14.49
CA PRO A 193 6.94 21.29 -14.05
C PRO A 193 5.77 20.29 -14.10
N PHE A 194 4.75 20.57 -13.32
CA PHE A 194 3.45 19.88 -13.36
C PHE A 194 2.34 20.90 -13.61
N GLN A 195 1.32 20.53 -14.37
CA GLN A 195 0.13 21.34 -14.58
C GLN A 195 -1.10 20.45 -14.76
N SER A 196 -2.17 20.66 -14.01
CA SER A 196 -3.47 20.05 -14.28
C SER A 196 -4.08 20.57 -15.58
N LYS A 197 -4.90 19.77 -16.24
CA LYS A 197 -5.56 20.07 -17.52
C LYS A 197 -7.02 19.69 -17.49
N GLY A 198 -7.86 20.62 -17.95
CA GLY A 198 -9.30 20.39 -18.00
C GLY A 198 -9.94 20.31 -16.60
N GLU A 199 -11.21 19.95 -16.58
CA GLU A 199 -11.96 19.76 -15.34
C GLU A 199 -11.80 18.35 -14.79
N GLU A 200 -11.91 18.23 -13.46
CA GLU A 200 -12.02 16.95 -12.78
C GLU A 200 -13.29 16.22 -13.21
N SER A 201 -13.21 14.93 -13.42
CA SER A 201 -14.36 14.08 -13.71
C SER A 201 -14.53 12.99 -12.65
N ALA A 202 -15.76 12.55 -12.43
CA ALA A 202 -16.08 11.46 -11.51
C ALA A 202 -16.79 10.33 -12.25
N ASN A 203 -16.67 9.08 -11.76
CA ASN A 203 -17.36 7.94 -12.34
C ASN A 203 -18.87 7.89 -12.04
N MET A 204 -19.35 8.73 -11.14
CA MET A 204 -20.77 8.89 -10.80
C MET A 204 -21.03 10.29 -10.21
N SER A 205 -22.28 10.76 -10.29
CA SER A 205 -22.71 12.01 -9.65
C SER A 205 -22.83 11.87 -8.12
N ASP A 206 -22.97 12.99 -7.41
CA ASP A 206 -23.23 13.01 -5.96
C ASP A 206 -24.55 12.29 -5.63
N ASP A 207 -25.58 12.50 -6.45
CA ASP A 207 -26.88 11.87 -6.24
C ASP A 207 -26.83 10.35 -6.49
N ASP A 208 -26.09 9.88 -7.52
CA ASP A 208 -25.89 8.46 -7.75
C ASP A 208 -25.15 7.80 -6.58
N TYR A 209 -24.13 8.47 -6.01
CA TYR A 209 -23.44 8.00 -4.83
C TYR A 209 -24.40 7.86 -3.63
N LYS A 210 -25.23 8.86 -3.38
CA LYS A 210 -26.25 8.81 -2.30
C LYS A 210 -27.26 7.67 -2.52
N VAL A 211 -27.65 7.41 -3.79
CA VAL A 211 -28.50 6.24 -4.13
C VAL A 211 -27.76 4.93 -3.82
N MET A 212 -26.49 4.83 -4.16
CA MET A 212 -25.67 3.66 -3.84
C MET A 212 -25.54 3.45 -2.31
N VAL A 213 -25.32 4.50 -1.53
CA VAL A 213 -25.30 4.44 -0.06
C VAL A 213 -26.65 3.92 0.48
N LYS A 214 -27.79 4.39 -0.06
CA LYS A 214 -29.13 3.86 0.34
C LYS A 214 -29.27 2.36 0.06
N LYS A 215 -28.71 1.85 -1.05
CA LYS A 215 -28.66 0.39 -1.32
C LYS A 215 -27.81 -0.34 -0.27
N GLY A 216 -26.68 0.23 0.15
CA GLY A 216 -25.85 -0.31 1.22
C GLY A 216 -26.59 -0.37 2.55
N ILE A 217 -27.28 0.71 2.96
CA ILE A 217 -28.12 0.76 4.16
C ILE A 217 -29.21 -0.31 4.10
N ALA A 218 -29.87 -0.47 2.96
CA ALA A 218 -30.87 -1.51 2.78
C ALA A 218 -30.31 -2.94 2.91
N GLY A 219 -29.06 -3.16 2.45
CA GLY A 219 -28.32 -4.41 2.67
C GLY A 219 -28.06 -4.69 4.15
N CYS A 220 -27.67 -3.64 4.90
CA CYS A 220 -27.51 -3.74 6.36
C CYS A 220 -28.82 -4.07 7.07
N HIS A 221 -29.93 -3.42 6.69
CA HIS A 221 -31.26 -3.71 7.26
C HIS A 221 -31.74 -5.13 6.98
N ARG A 222 -31.41 -5.71 5.82
CA ARG A 222 -31.74 -7.11 5.51
C ARG A 222 -30.87 -8.12 6.25
N GLY A 223 -29.78 -7.68 6.88
CA GLY A 223 -28.81 -8.54 7.53
C GLY A 223 -27.81 -9.19 6.56
N ASP A 224 -27.69 -8.69 5.32
CA ASP A 224 -26.69 -9.18 4.35
C ASP A 224 -25.27 -8.86 4.83
N VAL A 225 -25.09 -7.68 5.41
CA VAL A 225 -23.81 -7.17 5.96
C VAL A 225 -24.08 -6.35 7.23
N PHE A 226 -23.11 -6.27 8.12
CA PHE A 226 -23.09 -5.32 9.24
C PHE A 226 -22.58 -3.95 8.77
N GLN A 227 -21.59 -3.98 7.89
CA GLN A 227 -20.96 -2.80 7.26
C GLN A 227 -20.54 -3.12 5.84
N ILE A 228 -20.64 -2.13 4.96
CA ILE A 228 -20.11 -2.18 3.59
C ILE A 228 -19.39 -0.86 3.30
N VAL A 229 -18.21 -0.93 2.68
CA VAL A 229 -17.45 0.26 2.28
C VAL A 229 -17.73 0.54 0.81
N LEU A 230 -18.41 1.65 0.53
CA LEU A 230 -18.75 2.07 -0.84
C LEU A 230 -17.90 3.27 -1.26
N SER A 231 -17.38 3.23 -2.48
CA SER A 231 -16.39 4.20 -2.93
C SER A 231 -16.77 4.88 -4.23
N ARG A 232 -16.12 6.03 -4.49
CA ARG A 232 -16.28 6.86 -5.67
C ARG A 232 -14.92 7.25 -6.23
N ARG A 233 -14.79 7.20 -7.56
CA ARG A 233 -13.55 7.46 -8.30
C ARG A 233 -13.59 8.81 -8.99
N PHE A 234 -12.43 9.47 -9.02
CA PHE A 234 -12.19 10.74 -9.69
C PHE A 234 -10.99 10.65 -10.61
N GLN A 235 -10.96 11.49 -11.62
CA GLN A 235 -9.88 11.58 -12.59
C GLN A 235 -9.55 13.05 -12.90
N GLN A 236 -8.26 13.36 -12.99
CA GLN A 236 -7.74 14.65 -13.39
C GLN A 236 -6.66 14.45 -14.45
N LYS A 237 -6.85 15.04 -15.64
CA LYS A 237 -5.80 15.10 -16.66
C LYS A 237 -4.70 16.08 -16.25
N PHE A 238 -3.48 15.82 -16.69
CA PHE A 238 -2.32 16.67 -16.40
C PHE A 238 -1.30 16.67 -17.54
N MET A 239 -0.32 17.57 -17.45
CA MET A 239 0.92 17.60 -18.23
C MET A 239 2.11 17.74 -17.29
N GLY A 240 3.24 17.17 -17.69
CA GLY A 240 4.49 17.29 -16.94
C GLY A 240 4.71 16.15 -15.96
N ASP A 241 5.27 16.47 -14.79
CA ASP A 241 5.81 15.50 -13.85
C ASP A 241 4.91 15.30 -12.63
N GLU A 242 4.20 14.21 -12.59
CA GLU A 242 3.32 13.83 -11.47
C GLU A 242 4.08 13.55 -10.16
N PHE A 243 5.40 13.44 -10.18
CA PHE A 243 6.17 13.33 -8.95
C PHE A 243 6.01 14.57 -8.05
N ASN A 244 5.71 15.73 -8.63
CA ASN A 244 5.37 16.93 -7.84
C ASN A 244 4.08 16.75 -7.05
N VAL A 245 3.10 15.99 -7.60
CA VAL A 245 1.87 15.65 -6.85
C VAL A 245 2.21 14.77 -5.63
N TYR A 246 3.11 13.80 -5.78
CA TYR A 246 3.62 13.02 -4.64
C TYR A 246 4.33 13.91 -3.61
N ARG A 247 5.20 14.82 -4.04
CA ARG A 247 5.89 15.76 -3.14
C ARG A 247 4.92 16.63 -2.36
N ALA A 248 3.89 17.16 -3.04
CA ALA A 248 2.83 17.92 -2.42
C ALA A 248 2.02 17.07 -1.42
N LEU A 249 1.59 15.87 -1.81
CA LEU A 249 0.84 14.96 -0.95
C LEU A 249 1.62 14.59 0.31
N ARG A 250 2.91 14.27 0.17
CA ARG A 250 3.82 13.99 1.27
C ARG A 250 3.89 15.13 2.29
N SER A 251 3.84 16.37 1.82
CA SER A 251 3.88 17.57 2.67
C SER A 251 2.54 17.84 3.36
N ILE A 252 1.43 17.67 2.63
CA ILE A 252 0.07 17.98 3.12
C ILE A 252 -0.43 16.89 4.07
N ASN A 253 -0.13 15.64 3.78
CA ASN A 253 -0.65 14.48 4.50
C ASN A 253 0.48 13.49 4.84
N PRO A 254 1.42 13.85 5.74
CA PRO A 254 2.43 12.91 6.19
C PRO A 254 1.77 11.70 6.87
N SER A 255 2.25 10.50 6.54
CA SER A 255 1.68 9.23 7.00
C SER A 255 2.78 8.19 7.22
N PRO A 256 2.54 7.11 7.98
CA PRO A 256 3.51 6.03 8.17
C PRO A 256 3.96 5.37 6.87
N TYR A 257 3.11 5.36 5.84
CA TYR A 257 3.37 4.71 4.56
C TYR A 257 3.26 5.70 3.40
N LEU A 258 4.37 6.33 3.06
CA LEU A 258 4.52 7.16 1.88
C LEU A 258 5.21 6.35 0.79
N PHE A 259 4.67 6.37 -0.42
CA PHE A 259 5.22 5.57 -1.51
C PHE A 259 5.04 6.23 -2.87
N PHE A 260 6.04 6.00 -3.73
CA PHE A 260 6.02 6.31 -5.15
C PHE A 260 6.66 5.14 -5.91
N PHE A 261 5.84 4.42 -6.70
CA PHE A 261 6.26 3.31 -7.53
C PHE A 261 6.16 3.73 -8.99
N ASP A 262 7.27 3.82 -9.68
CA ASP A 262 7.34 4.16 -11.11
C ASP A 262 7.65 2.90 -11.93
N TYR A 263 6.66 2.44 -12.67
CA TYR A 263 6.78 1.29 -13.56
C TYR A 263 6.90 1.70 -15.04
N GLY A 264 7.15 2.98 -15.31
CA GLY A 264 7.31 3.54 -16.65
C GLY A 264 5.98 3.93 -17.31
N ASP A 265 5.16 2.96 -17.66
CA ASP A 265 3.86 3.17 -18.32
C ASP A 265 2.74 3.59 -17.36
N TYR A 266 2.90 3.37 -16.07
CA TYR A 266 2.04 3.87 -15.01
C TYR A 266 2.82 4.04 -13.71
N LYS A 267 2.26 4.84 -12.80
CA LYS A 267 2.83 5.07 -11.48
C LYS A 267 1.75 4.95 -10.39
N LEU A 268 2.15 4.44 -9.24
CA LEU A 268 1.34 4.41 -8.03
C LEU A 268 2.00 5.29 -6.98
N MET A 269 1.28 6.26 -6.43
CA MET A 269 1.81 7.16 -5.42
C MET A 269 0.77 7.49 -4.37
N GLY A 270 1.18 7.45 -3.11
CA GLY A 270 0.23 7.62 -2.03
C GLY A 270 0.84 7.95 -0.69
N SER A 271 -0.05 8.26 0.24
CA SER A 271 0.22 8.52 1.65
C SER A 271 -0.80 7.79 2.51
N SER A 272 -0.54 6.49 2.75
CA SER A 272 -1.47 5.63 3.49
C SER A 272 -1.23 5.68 4.99
N PRO A 273 -2.27 5.85 5.80
CA PRO A 273 -2.16 5.80 7.25
C PRO A 273 -2.17 4.37 7.81
N GLU A 274 -2.50 3.36 7.01
CA GLU A 274 -2.90 2.05 7.51
C GLU A 274 -2.10 0.92 6.87
N ALA A 275 -1.56 0.02 7.72
CA ALA A 275 -0.98 -1.24 7.27
C ALA A 275 -2.08 -2.23 6.88
N GLN A 276 -1.89 -2.94 5.78
CA GLN A 276 -2.72 -4.10 5.45
C GLN A 276 -2.33 -5.31 6.31
N LEU A 277 -1.01 -5.59 6.37
CA LEU A 277 -0.43 -6.66 7.16
C LEU A 277 1.05 -6.38 7.39
N VAL A 278 1.51 -6.61 8.61
CA VAL A 278 2.94 -6.63 8.97
C VAL A 278 3.28 -8.03 9.47
N ILE A 279 4.33 -8.65 8.91
CA ILE A 279 4.91 -9.89 9.43
C ILE A 279 6.37 -9.60 9.77
N GLN A 280 6.74 -9.80 11.03
CA GLN A 280 8.11 -9.59 11.49
C GLN A 280 8.46 -10.58 12.60
N ASN A 281 9.60 -11.24 12.48
CA ASN A 281 10.10 -12.21 13.47
C ASN A 281 9.07 -13.30 13.82
N GLY A 282 8.34 -13.82 12.82
CA GLY A 282 7.31 -14.85 13.00
C GLY A 282 6.02 -14.36 13.66
N LYS A 283 5.83 -13.06 13.79
CA LYS A 283 4.62 -12.44 14.34
C LYS A 283 3.88 -11.68 13.23
N ALA A 284 2.61 -12.00 13.01
CA ALA A 284 1.72 -11.24 12.15
C ALA A 284 0.98 -10.18 12.98
N VAL A 285 0.84 -8.98 12.43
CA VAL A 285 0.23 -7.83 13.11
C VAL A 285 -0.73 -7.12 12.17
N VAL A 286 -1.92 -6.81 12.67
CA VAL A 286 -2.91 -5.95 12.01
C VAL A 286 -3.31 -4.86 13.01
N HIS A 287 -3.42 -3.63 12.52
CA HIS A 287 -3.82 -2.49 13.34
C HIS A 287 -5.20 -1.98 12.91
N PRO A 288 -6.30 -2.49 13.48
CA PRO A 288 -7.62 -1.90 13.25
C PRO A 288 -7.65 -0.46 13.73
N ILE A 289 -8.04 0.44 12.82
CA ILE A 289 -8.17 1.88 13.07
C ILE A 289 -9.63 2.26 12.83
N ALA A 290 -10.29 2.85 13.82
CA ALA A 290 -11.61 3.43 13.68
C ALA A 290 -11.66 4.79 14.39
N GLY A 291 -12.58 5.62 13.94
CA GLY A 291 -12.72 6.97 14.44
C GLY A 291 -11.59 7.89 14.01
N THR A 292 -11.96 9.03 13.47
CA THR A 292 -11.00 10.05 13.04
C THR A 292 -11.49 11.41 13.51
N PHE A 293 -10.78 11.98 14.47
CA PHE A 293 -11.02 13.34 14.88
C PHE A 293 -9.85 14.22 14.41
N ARG A 294 -10.19 15.42 13.93
CA ARG A 294 -9.18 16.38 13.48
C ARG A 294 -8.49 17.01 14.68
N ARG A 295 -7.16 17.08 14.63
CA ARG A 295 -6.40 17.87 15.61
C ARG A 295 -6.63 19.37 15.38
N THR A 296 -6.77 20.07 16.50
CA THR A 296 -6.94 21.54 16.52
C THR A 296 -5.60 22.26 16.68
N GLY A 297 -4.55 21.55 17.12
CA GLY A 297 -3.26 22.12 17.49
C GLY A 297 -3.24 22.68 18.91
N ASN A 298 -4.37 22.55 19.65
CA ASN A 298 -4.46 22.87 21.06
C ASN A 298 -4.56 21.56 21.87
N ASP A 299 -3.60 21.31 22.73
CA ASP A 299 -3.48 20.02 23.44
C ASP A 299 -4.69 19.74 24.37
N GLU A 300 -5.31 20.75 24.97
CA GLU A 300 -6.50 20.57 25.83
C GLU A 300 -7.73 20.22 24.97
N ALA A 301 -7.93 20.91 23.84
CA ALA A 301 -9.02 20.63 22.93
C ALA A 301 -8.85 19.24 22.26
N ASP A 302 -7.63 18.87 21.89
CA ASP A 302 -7.30 17.57 21.34
C ASP A 302 -7.53 16.45 22.36
N LYS A 303 -7.25 16.68 23.65
CA LYS A 303 -7.54 15.73 24.75
C LYS A 303 -9.05 15.53 24.93
N LEU A 304 -9.83 16.61 24.92
CA LEU A 304 -11.29 16.53 25.01
C LEU A 304 -11.88 15.79 23.79
N ALA A 305 -11.35 16.03 22.60
CA ALA A 305 -11.74 15.30 21.39
C ALA A 305 -11.44 13.80 21.51
N ALA A 306 -10.28 13.43 22.04
CA ALA A 306 -9.91 12.04 22.32
C ALA A 306 -10.84 11.36 23.34
N GLU A 307 -11.19 12.05 24.43
CA GLU A 307 -12.15 11.56 25.42
C GLU A 307 -13.56 11.39 24.83
N SER A 308 -13.97 12.30 23.93
CA SER A 308 -15.24 12.21 23.21
C SER A 308 -15.25 11.00 22.28
N LEU A 309 -14.15 10.76 21.54
CA LEU A 309 -14.00 9.60 20.65
C LEU A 309 -14.14 8.28 21.43
N LEU A 310 -13.52 8.17 22.58
CA LEU A 310 -13.63 6.96 23.43
C LEU A 310 -15.05 6.70 23.96
N LYS A 311 -15.90 7.73 24.03
CA LYS A 311 -17.29 7.63 24.51
C LYS A 311 -18.30 7.49 23.38
N ASP A 312 -17.89 7.72 22.13
CA ASP A 312 -18.79 7.64 20.98
C ASP A 312 -19.24 6.18 20.74
N ALA A 313 -20.55 5.94 20.87
CA ALA A 313 -21.10 4.59 20.78
C ALA A 313 -20.98 4.00 19.36
N LYS A 314 -21.09 4.82 18.30
CA LYS A 314 -20.98 4.41 16.91
C LYS A 314 -19.55 4.00 16.59
N GLU A 315 -18.59 4.88 16.89
CA GLU A 315 -17.16 4.64 16.64
C GLU A 315 -16.66 3.41 17.42
N ASN A 316 -17.13 3.24 18.64
CA ASN A 316 -16.81 2.06 19.45
C ASN A 316 -17.38 0.77 18.87
N ALA A 317 -18.62 0.76 18.40
CA ALA A 317 -19.22 -0.42 17.79
C ALA A 317 -18.50 -0.82 16.49
N GLU A 318 -18.14 0.17 15.66
CA GLU A 318 -17.35 -0.05 14.45
C GLU A 318 -15.97 -0.60 14.79
N HIS A 319 -15.29 -0.03 15.78
CA HIS A 319 -13.97 -0.46 16.19
C HIS A 319 -13.96 -1.90 16.71
N VAL A 320 -14.93 -2.29 17.55
CA VAL A 320 -15.09 -3.67 18.02
C VAL A 320 -15.23 -4.64 16.85
N MET A 321 -16.07 -4.29 15.87
CA MET A 321 -16.28 -5.10 14.68
C MET A 321 -14.98 -5.28 13.87
N LEU A 322 -14.20 -4.22 13.68
CA LEU A 322 -12.92 -4.29 12.94
C LEU A 322 -11.88 -5.12 13.69
N VAL A 323 -11.82 -5.01 15.03
CA VAL A 323 -10.92 -5.85 15.87
C VAL A 323 -11.32 -7.33 15.77
N ASP A 324 -12.61 -7.63 15.80
CA ASP A 324 -13.09 -9.02 15.69
C ASP A 324 -12.84 -9.59 14.30
N LEU A 325 -13.01 -8.78 13.26
CA LEU A 325 -12.68 -9.15 11.88
C LEU A 325 -11.17 -9.46 11.74
N ALA A 326 -10.29 -8.62 12.28
CA ALA A 326 -8.85 -8.85 12.26
C ALA A 326 -8.46 -10.13 13.03
N ARG A 327 -9.08 -10.38 14.19
CA ARG A 327 -8.90 -11.63 14.95
C ARG A 327 -9.32 -12.84 14.12
N ASN A 328 -10.48 -12.78 13.49
CA ASN A 328 -10.99 -13.85 12.64
C ASN A 328 -10.07 -14.13 11.46
N ASP A 329 -9.58 -13.10 10.78
CA ASP A 329 -8.66 -13.24 9.64
C ASP A 329 -7.34 -13.90 10.06
N LEU A 330 -6.72 -13.45 11.14
CA LEU A 330 -5.47 -14.04 11.65
C LEU A 330 -5.67 -15.46 12.19
N SER A 331 -6.80 -15.77 12.82
CA SER A 331 -7.08 -17.09 13.40
C SER A 331 -7.08 -18.22 12.37
N ARG A 332 -7.29 -17.91 11.09
CA ARG A 332 -7.26 -18.89 10.01
C ARG A 332 -5.87 -19.43 9.72
N VAL A 333 -4.82 -18.65 10.01
CA VAL A 333 -3.44 -18.89 9.55
C VAL A 333 -2.39 -18.72 10.63
N CYS A 334 -2.75 -18.16 11.79
CA CYS A 334 -1.88 -17.95 12.93
C CYS A 334 -2.36 -18.75 14.14
N ASP A 335 -1.42 -19.03 15.05
CA ASP A 335 -1.68 -19.51 16.40
C ASP A 335 -1.61 -18.34 17.38
N GLU A 336 -2.09 -18.55 18.62
CA GLU A 336 -1.97 -17.58 19.72
C GLU A 336 -2.45 -16.16 19.36
N VAL A 337 -3.61 -16.08 18.66
CA VAL A 337 -4.14 -14.78 18.25
C VAL A 337 -4.66 -14.00 19.46
N THR A 338 -4.10 -12.80 19.67
CA THR A 338 -4.40 -11.93 20.81
C THR A 338 -4.59 -10.49 20.41
N VAL A 339 -5.30 -9.73 21.24
CA VAL A 339 -5.37 -8.27 21.15
C VAL A 339 -4.31 -7.71 22.09
N ALA A 340 -3.18 -7.26 21.54
CA ALA A 340 -2.03 -6.81 22.31
C ALA A 340 -2.32 -5.50 23.05
N TYR A 341 -3.00 -4.57 22.38
CA TYR A 341 -3.64 -3.42 23.02
C TYR A 341 -4.98 -3.13 22.36
N TYR A 342 -5.88 -2.53 23.13
CA TYR A 342 -7.25 -2.30 22.73
C TYR A 342 -7.68 -0.85 22.96
N ARG A 343 -8.16 -0.19 21.89
CA ARG A 343 -8.75 1.16 21.93
C ARG A 343 -7.79 2.22 22.47
N GLN A 344 -6.52 2.19 22.10
CA GLN A 344 -5.58 3.24 22.44
C GLN A 344 -5.77 4.46 21.54
N ILE A 345 -5.77 5.64 22.15
CA ILE A 345 -5.75 6.89 21.38
C ILE A 345 -4.33 7.16 20.91
N GLN A 346 -4.20 7.37 19.62
CA GLN A 346 -2.95 7.79 18.99
C GLN A 346 -3.11 9.16 18.33
N TYR A 347 -2.16 10.06 18.64
CA TYR A 347 -2.12 11.42 18.12
C TYR A 347 -1.15 11.46 16.94
N PHE A 348 -1.68 11.67 15.75
CA PHE A 348 -0.89 11.92 14.55
C PHE A 348 -0.77 13.44 14.31
N SER A 349 -0.03 13.86 13.28
CA SER A 349 0.20 15.28 13.01
C SER A 349 -1.09 16.11 12.84
N HIS A 350 -2.14 15.55 12.22
CA HIS A 350 -3.37 16.25 11.87
C HIS A 350 -4.65 15.58 12.36
N VAL A 351 -4.56 14.35 12.88
CA VAL A 351 -5.71 13.54 13.29
C VAL A 351 -5.43 12.78 14.58
N ILE A 352 -6.51 12.43 15.27
CA ILE A 352 -6.53 11.56 16.44
C ILE A 352 -7.29 10.29 16.02
N HIS A 353 -6.70 9.13 16.22
CA HIS A 353 -7.34 7.85 15.94
C HIS A 353 -7.44 6.98 17.19
N MET A 354 -8.47 6.13 17.18
CA MET A 354 -8.58 5.00 18.11
C MET A 354 -8.00 3.77 17.40
N VAL A 355 -6.95 3.19 17.97
CA VAL A 355 -6.17 2.09 17.37
C VAL A 355 -6.14 0.90 18.32
N SER A 356 -6.28 -0.29 17.77
CA SER A 356 -5.98 -1.55 18.46
C SER A 356 -4.89 -2.31 17.70
N GLU A 357 -4.21 -3.24 18.37
CA GLU A 357 -3.27 -4.15 17.74
C GLU A 357 -3.74 -5.58 17.95
N VAL A 358 -3.96 -6.28 16.83
CA VAL A 358 -4.23 -7.72 16.82
C VAL A 358 -3.01 -8.44 16.30
N THR A 359 -2.54 -9.43 17.06
CA THR A 359 -1.32 -10.17 16.72
C THR A 359 -1.57 -11.66 16.71
N GLY A 360 -0.81 -12.38 15.89
CA GLY A 360 -0.81 -13.83 15.86
C GLY A 360 0.58 -14.38 15.59
N LYS A 361 0.89 -15.53 16.15
CA LYS A 361 2.12 -16.24 15.85
C LYS A 361 1.96 -16.98 14.54
N VAL A 362 2.81 -16.65 13.56
CA VAL A 362 2.83 -17.34 12.27
C VAL A 362 3.26 -18.79 12.49
N ARG A 363 2.54 -19.75 11.92
CA ARG A 363 2.87 -21.18 12.03
C ARG A 363 4.17 -21.47 11.30
N ASP A 364 5.04 -22.29 11.89
CA ASP A 364 6.30 -22.67 11.27
C ASP A 364 6.10 -23.30 9.89
N GLY A 365 6.87 -22.83 8.91
CA GLY A 365 6.78 -23.31 7.52
C GLY A 365 5.56 -22.83 6.74
N SER A 366 4.79 -21.90 7.29
CA SER A 366 3.66 -21.29 6.57
C SER A 366 4.13 -20.46 5.38
N ASN A 367 3.35 -20.48 4.32
CA ASN A 367 3.53 -19.61 3.18
C ASN A 367 3.04 -18.19 3.51
N PRO A 368 3.92 -17.16 3.53
CA PRO A 368 3.51 -15.79 3.86
C PRO A 368 2.48 -15.22 2.87
N PHE A 369 2.46 -15.66 1.62
CA PHE A 369 1.44 -15.25 0.66
C PHE A 369 0.04 -15.85 0.96
N GLU A 370 -0.03 -17.00 1.61
CA GLU A 370 -1.31 -17.52 2.11
C GLU A 370 -1.83 -16.67 3.28
N LEU A 371 -0.92 -16.17 4.13
CA LEU A 371 -1.27 -15.25 5.20
C LEU A 371 -1.86 -13.95 4.62
N ILE A 372 -1.18 -13.37 3.63
CA ILE A 372 -1.68 -12.20 2.90
C ILE A 372 -3.04 -12.51 2.27
N ALA A 373 -3.18 -13.63 1.56
CA ALA A 373 -4.41 -14.02 0.89
C ALA A 373 -5.60 -14.13 1.86
N LYS A 374 -5.40 -14.64 3.08
CA LYS A 374 -6.47 -14.83 4.08
C LYS A 374 -6.85 -13.54 4.81
N THR A 375 -5.94 -12.57 4.88
CA THR A 375 -6.21 -11.25 5.47
C THR A 375 -6.68 -10.21 4.46
N PHE A 376 -6.53 -10.49 3.16
CA PHE A 376 -6.85 -9.59 2.05
C PHE A 376 -8.31 -9.71 1.57
N PRO A 377 -8.95 -8.62 1.10
CA PRO A 377 -8.55 -7.25 1.34
C PRO A 377 -8.82 -6.83 2.80
N ALA A 378 -8.29 -5.67 3.20
CA ALA A 378 -8.55 -5.14 4.53
C ALA A 378 -10.05 -4.94 4.78
N GLY A 379 -10.52 -5.27 6.00
CA GLY A 379 -11.92 -5.12 6.38
C GLY A 379 -12.40 -3.68 6.34
N THR A 380 -11.52 -2.74 6.65
CA THR A 380 -11.75 -1.29 6.57
C THR A 380 -12.04 -0.79 5.15
N LEU A 381 -11.74 -1.60 4.12
CA LEU A 381 -11.99 -1.30 2.71
C LEU A 381 -13.04 -2.20 2.05
N SER A 382 -13.53 -3.21 2.75
CA SER A 382 -14.55 -4.14 2.23
C SER A 382 -15.82 -4.10 3.05
N GLY A 383 -15.83 -4.65 4.23
CA GLY A 383 -16.96 -4.72 5.14
C GLY A 383 -17.03 -6.05 5.87
N ALA A 384 -18.12 -6.27 6.59
CA ALA A 384 -18.35 -7.46 7.39
C ALA A 384 -19.78 -7.99 7.20
N PRO A 385 -19.98 -9.29 6.89
CA PRO A 385 -19.00 -10.30 6.52
C PRO A 385 -18.28 -9.98 5.20
N LYS A 386 -16.96 -10.20 5.16
CA LYS A 386 -16.08 -9.77 4.07
C LYS A 386 -16.53 -10.24 2.69
N PHE A 387 -16.82 -11.54 2.53
CA PHE A 387 -17.23 -12.15 1.26
C PHE A 387 -18.49 -11.46 0.70
N LYS A 388 -19.53 -11.34 1.52
CA LYS A 388 -20.80 -10.73 1.11
C LYS A 388 -20.65 -9.24 0.80
N ALA A 389 -19.84 -8.54 1.57
CA ALA A 389 -19.53 -7.14 1.29
C ALA A 389 -18.87 -6.99 -0.09
N MET A 390 -17.90 -7.83 -0.46
CA MET A 390 -17.25 -7.79 -1.77
C MET A 390 -18.19 -8.06 -2.93
N GLU A 391 -19.13 -9.02 -2.80
CA GLU A 391 -20.18 -9.25 -3.81
C GLU A 391 -21.07 -8.02 -4.02
N LEU A 392 -21.49 -7.38 -2.92
CA LEU A 392 -22.34 -6.19 -2.99
C LEU A 392 -21.57 -4.96 -3.52
N ILE A 393 -20.30 -4.81 -3.19
CA ILE A 393 -19.43 -3.77 -3.74
C ILE A 393 -19.36 -3.91 -5.25
N ASP A 394 -19.09 -5.11 -5.76
CA ASP A 394 -19.01 -5.37 -7.20
C ASP A 394 -20.36 -5.12 -7.91
N ALA A 395 -21.48 -5.40 -7.24
CA ALA A 395 -22.81 -5.16 -7.77
C ALA A 395 -23.25 -3.69 -7.75
N TYR A 396 -22.68 -2.87 -6.86
CA TYR A 396 -23.13 -1.49 -6.64
C TYR A 396 -22.19 -0.46 -7.25
N GLU A 397 -20.87 -0.68 -7.23
CA GLU A 397 -19.90 0.23 -7.82
C GLU A 397 -19.85 0.05 -9.36
N PRO A 398 -19.93 1.14 -10.15
CA PRO A 398 -20.01 1.03 -11.61
C PRO A 398 -18.68 0.68 -12.28
N THR A 399 -17.56 0.71 -11.56
CA THR A 399 -16.22 0.47 -12.08
C THR A 399 -15.40 -0.40 -11.13
N ALA A 400 -14.58 -1.30 -11.68
CA ALA A 400 -13.64 -2.10 -10.90
C ALA A 400 -12.70 -1.22 -10.06
N ARG A 401 -12.36 -1.65 -8.84
CA ARG A 401 -11.53 -0.85 -7.90
C ARG A 401 -10.08 -0.74 -8.33
N SER A 402 -9.56 -1.73 -9.04
CA SER A 402 -8.16 -1.79 -9.46
C SER A 402 -7.23 -1.68 -8.22
N TYR A 403 -6.37 -0.65 -8.16
CA TYR A 403 -5.44 -0.45 -7.05
C TYR A 403 -6.13 -0.08 -5.72
N TYR A 404 -7.28 0.61 -5.75
CA TYR A 404 -7.92 1.16 -4.55
C TYR A 404 -8.37 0.04 -3.59
N GLY A 405 -7.89 0.10 -2.34
CA GLY A 405 -8.12 -0.95 -1.33
C GLY A 405 -7.23 -2.18 -1.50
N GLY A 406 -6.29 -2.17 -2.45
CA GLY A 406 -5.24 -3.17 -2.57
C GLY A 406 -4.12 -2.97 -1.55
N ALA A 407 -3.01 -3.70 -1.71
CA ALA A 407 -1.85 -3.68 -0.84
C ALA A 407 -0.57 -3.34 -1.61
N ILE A 408 0.35 -2.59 -0.98
CA ILE A 408 1.61 -2.16 -1.58
C ILE A 408 2.72 -2.17 -0.53
N GLY A 409 3.91 -2.64 -0.90
CA GLY A 409 5.04 -2.65 0.02
C GLY A 409 6.10 -3.69 -0.28
N PHE A 410 6.55 -4.40 0.74
CA PHE A 410 7.73 -5.25 0.73
C PHE A 410 7.42 -6.66 1.25
N MET A 411 8.02 -7.68 0.59
CA MET A 411 8.04 -9.09 0.98
C MET A 411 9.48 -9.55 1.10
N GLY A 412 9.95 -9.82 2.32
CA GLY A 412 11.31 -10.30 2.59
C GLY A 412 11.50 -11.78 2.28
N PHE A 413 12.71 -12.15 1.88
CA PHE A 413 13.08 -13.57 1.72
C PHE A 413 13.21 -14.31 3.08
N ASP A 414 13.13 -13.59 4.20
CA ASP A 414 13.03 -14.11 5.56
C ASP A 414 11.58 -14.25 6.04
N ASP A 415 10.62 -14.32 5.10
CA ASP A 415 9.18 -14.40 5.32
C ASP A 415 8.58 -13.17 6.02
N SER A 416 9.34 -12.07 6.15
CA SER A 416 8.83 -10.79 6.61
C SER A 416 7.93 -10.14 5.55
N CYS A 417 6.96 -9.35 6.00
CA CYS A 417 6.05 -8.60 5.14
C CYS A 417 5.76 -7.23 5.77
N ASN A 418 5.72 -6.20 4.94
CA ASN A 418 5.24 -4.89 5.37
C ASN A 418 4.46 -4.27 4.20
N HIS A 419 3.14 -4.41 4.25
CA HIS A 419 2.22 -3.91 3.24
C HIS A 419 1.31 -2.84 3.82
N ALA A 420 1.21 -1.71 3.13
CA ALA A 420 0.20 -0.69 3.36
C ALA A 420 -1.04 -0.93 2.51
N ILE A 421 -2.19 -0.44 2.95
CA ILE A 421 -3.40 -0.40 2.13
C ILE A 421 -3.29 0.74 1.12
N MET A 422 -3.63 0.51 -0.15
CA MET A 422 -3.66 1.55 -1.16
C MET A 422 -4.90 2.43 -1.03
N ILE A 423 -4.84 3.36 -0.09
CA ILE A 423 -5.77 4.48 0.12
C ILE A 423 -5.00 5.79 0.11
N ARG A 424 -5.66 6.90 -0.07
CA ARG A 424 -5.00 8.21 -0.25
C ARG A 424 -3.93 8.12 -1.35
N THR A 425 -4.29 7.46 -2.44
CA THR A 425 -3.38 7.00 -3.50
C THR A 425 -3.86 7.48 -4.85
N PHE A 426 -2.92 7.87 -5.70
CA PHE A 426 -3.12 8.12 -7.11
C PHE A 426 -2.56 6.97 -7.95
N LEU A 427 -3.28 6.61 -8.98
CA LEU A 427 -2.76 5.92 -10.16
C LEU A 427 -2.54 6.96 -11.26
N SER A 428 -1.31 7.12 -11.70
CA SER A 428 -0.99 7.92 -12.89
C SER A 428 -0.80 7.01 -14.09
N LYS A 429 -1.61 7.22 -15.13
CA LYS A 429 -1.49 6.51 -16.41
C LYS A 429 -2.03 7.38 -17.54
N ASN A 430 -1.35 7.40 -18.68
CA ASN A 430 -1.77 8.17 -19.88
C ASN A 430 -2.08 9.63 -19.55
N ASN A 431 -1.19 10.29 -18.79
CA ASN A 431 -1.35 11.68 -18.33
C ASN A 431 -2.68 11.95 -17.60
N THR A 432 -3.18 10.96 -16.88
CA THR A 432 -4.39 11.05 -16.07
C THR A 432 -4.10 10.52 -14.68
N LEU A 433 -4.37 11.33 -13.67
CA LEU A 433 -4.39 10.94 -12.27
C LEU A 433 -5.76 10.37 -11.96
N THR A 434 -5.82 9.13 -11.51
CA THR A 434 -7.03 8.48 -10.99
C THR A 434 -6.89 8.35 -9.48
N TYR A 435 -7.92 8.74 -8.73
CA TYR A 435 -7.95 8.64 -7.27
C TYR A 435 -9.35 8.34 -6.77
N GLN A 436 -9.44 7.70 -5.59
CA GLN A 436 -10.67 7.11 -5.09
C GLN A 436 -10.73 7.19 -3.57
N ALA A 437 -11.94 7.39 -3.04
CA ALA A 437 -12.22 7.29 -1.62
C ALA A 437 -13.60 6.68 -1.38
N GLY A 438 -13.78 6.08 -0.20
CA GLY A 438 -15.02 5.47 0.21
C GLY A 438 -15.36 5.73 1.67
N ALA A 439 -16.61 5.45 2.02
CA ALA A 439 -17.15 5.55 3.37
C ALA A 439 -17.75 4.21 3.82
N GLY A 440 -17.66 3.92 5.11
CA GLY A 440 -18.24 2.75 5.75
C GLY A 440 -19.73 2.95 6.02
N VAL A 441 -20.57 2.23 5.31
CA VAL A 441 -22.04 2.30 5.39
C VAL A 441 -22.54 1.25 6.36
N VAL A 442 -23.31 1.67 7.36
CA VAL A 442 -23.99 0.84 8.37
C VAL A 442 -25.48 1.18 8.40
N VAL A 443 -26.27 0.44 9.18
CA VAL A 443 -27.73 0.68 9.35
C VAL A 443 -28.05 2.15 9.70
N ALA A 444 -27.25 2.78 10.56
CA ALA A 444 -27.47 4.15 11.03
C ALA A 444 -26.87 5.22 10.13
N SER A 445 -26.27 4.87 9.01
CA SER A 445 -25.63 5.82 8.08
C SER A 445 -26.62 6.78 7.44
N ASN A 446 -26.17 8.02 7.20
CA ASN A 446 -26.90 9.05 6.46
C ASN A 446 -26.21 9.29 5.12
N PRO A 447 -26.91 9.20 3.97
CA PRO A 447 -26.29 9.34 2.65
C PRO A 447 -25.53 10.65 2.41
N GLU A 448 -26.01 11.76 2.97
CA GLU A 448 -25.35 13.07 2.86
C GLU A 448 -24.05 13.11 3.67
N SER A 449 -24.07 12.53 4.88
CA SER A 449 -22.90 12.46 5.75
C SER A 449 -21.81 11.57 5.14
N GLU A 450 -22.19 10.43 4.54
CA GLU A 450 -21.24 9.51 3.88
C GLU A 450 -20.62 10.15 2.60
N LEU A 451 -21.43 10.93 1.84
CA LEU A 451 -20.90 11.73 0.72
C LEU A 451 -19.88 12.75 1.22
N GLN A 452 -20.20 13.47 2.30
CA GLN A 452 -19.27 14.45 2.88
C GLN A 452 -17.99 13.78 3.40
N GLU A 453 -18.07 12.59 3.97
CA GLU A 453 -16.90 11.84 4.41
C GLU A 453 -15.97 11.48 3.24
N VAL A 454 -16.54 11.01 2.10
CA VAL A 454 -15.76 10.77 0.88
C VAL A 454 -15.08 12.04 0.39
N ASN A 455 -15.79 13.17 0.34
CA ASN A 455 -15.23 14.46 -0.08
C ASN A 455 -14.11 14.92 0.86
N ASN A 456 -14.25 14.72 2.17
CA ASN A 456 -13.22 15.04 3.15
C ASN A 456 -11.95 14.16 2.95
N LYS A 457 -12.13 12.87 2.68
CA LYS A 457 -11.01 11.94 2.40
C LYS A 457 -10.27 12.28 1.11
N LEU A 458 -10.96 12.87 0.12
CA LEU A 458 -10.36 13.33 -1.13
C LEU A 458 -9.66 14.69 -1.00
N GLY A 459 -9.99 15.47 0.02
CA GLY A 459 -9.52 16.85 0.18
C GLY A 459 -8.00 16.99 0.14
N ALA A 460 -7.25 16.09 0.79
CA ALA A 460 -5.79 16.10 0.76
C ALA A 460 -5.23 15.78 -0.64
N LEU A 461 -5.88 14.87 -1.39
CA LEU A 461 -5.48 14.52 -2.75
C LEU A 461 -5.71 15.67 -3.72
N LYS A 462 -6.88 16.32 -3.67
CA LYS A 462 -7.20 17.48 -4.50
C LYS A 462 -6.24 18.65 -4.22
N LYS A 463 -6.00 18.94 -2.96
CA LYS A 463 -5.04 19.98 -2.55
C LYS A 463 -3.61 19.65 -3.00
N ALA A 464 -3.22 18.38 -3.05
CA ALA A 464 -1.91 17.97 -3.55
C ALA A 464 -1.76 18.25 -5.06
N ILE A 465 -2.81 18.07 -5.86
CA ILE A 465 -2.80 18.42 -7.29
C ILE A 465 -2.62 19.92 -7.46
N GLU A 466 -3.39 20.75 -6.72
CA GLU A 466 -3.29 22.20 -6.77
C GLU A 466 -1.89 22.71 -6.36
N MET A 467 -1.35 22.19 -5.26
CA MET A 467 -0.02 22.58 -4.76
C MET A 467 1.09 22.18 -5.72
N ALA A 468 0.95 21.05 -6.42
CA ALA A 468 1.96 20.54 -7.35
C ALA A 468 2.24 21.51 -8.52
N GLU A 469 1.29 22.37 -8.89
CA GLU A 469 1.45 23.38 -9.94
C GLU A 469 2.41 24.51 -9.56
N THR A 470 2.71 24.63 -8.26
CA THR A 470 3.59 25.69 -7.72
C THR A 470 4.98 25.21 -7.32
N LEU A 471 5.28 23.90 -7.52
CA LEU A 471 6.55 23.27 -7.13
C LEU A 471 7.60 23.27 -8.29
#